data_07dbc218e5876989e47686d5a114d478
#
_entry.id   07dbc218e5876989e47686d5a114d478
#
_cell.length_a   1.000
_cell.length_b   1.000
_cell.length_c   1.000
_cell.angle_alpha   90.00
_cell.angle_beta   90.00
_cell.angle_gamma   90.00
#
_symmetry.space_group_name_H-M   'P 1'
#
loop_
_entity.id
_entity.type
_entity.pdbx_description
1 polymer ?
#
loop_
_entity_poly.entity_id
_entity_poly.type
_entity_poly.pdbx_seq_one_letter_code
_entity_poly.pdbx_strand_id
1 'polypeptide(L)'
;MATKISDLKILFFDVGGILLSNGWGHESRKLAAEKFGLDYQEVDALHNFIFNVYEIGSISLDEYLDTVIFNHPRDFVREDFKEFMYGCSVELPDMLKWLKEWKKDCGFRIISINNEGKELNDYRVQKFKLHQSFDAFISSCEVKIRKPDPGIFKLALGIAQASPSQCVYFDDRIMFVNAAQNLGIRSFHHTNFEATKQILEDLKQENFNL
;
A
#
# COMPACT_ATOMS: atom_id res chain seq x y z
N MET A 1 3.41 -26.35 -30.76
CA MET A 1 3.56 -24.98 -30.23
C MET A 1 4.35 -25.12 -28.94
N ALA A 2 5.54 -24.56 -28.88
CA ALA A 2 6.32 -24.60 -27.63
C ALA A 2 5.55 -23.83 -26.56
N THR A 3 5.27 -24.45 -25.43
CA THR A 3 4.67 -23.83 -24.25
C THR A 3 5.61 -22.68 -23.84
N LYS A 4 5.14 -21.45 -23.94
CA LYS A 4 5.94 -20.27 -23.60
C LYS A 4 6.19 -20.34 -22.10
N ILE A 5 7.43 -20.60 -21.73
CA ILE A 5 7.92 -20.57 -20.35
C ILE A 5 7.52 -19.23 -19.74
N SER A 6 6.95 -19.25 -18.55
CA SER A 6 6.62 -18.03 -17.81
C SER A 6 7.94 -17.28 -17.53
N ASP A 7 8.10 -16.07 -18.10
CA ASP A 7 9.26 -15.19 -17.82
C ASP A 7 8.90 -14.16 -16.72
N LEU A 8 8.10 -14.59 -15.72
CA LEU A 8 7.70 -13.76 -14.60
C LEU A 8 8.91 -13.53 -13.68
N LYS A 9 9.13 -12.26 -13.34
CA LYS A 9 10.30 -11.84 -12.55
C LYS A 9 9.92 -10.98 -11.35
N ILE A 10 8.84 -10.23 -11.46
CA ILE A 10 8.49 -9.17 -10.53
C ILE A 10 7.08 -9.37 -9.98
N LEU A 11 6.96 -9.30 -8.67
CA LEU A 11 5.69 -9.18 -7.99
C LEU A 11 5.56 -7.77 -7.39
N PHE A 12 4.54 -7.06 -7.80
CA PHE A 12 4.15 -5.79 -7.21
C PHE A 12 3.02 -6.01 -6.20
N PHE A 13 3.10 -5.39 -5.04
CA PHE A 13 2.09 -5.46 -4.00
C PHE A 13 1.70 -4.09 -3.49
N ASP A 14 0.41 -3.89 -3.23
CA ASP A 14 0.00 -2.92 -2.24
C ASP A 14 0.37 -3.37 -0.81
N VAL A 15 0.38 -2.45 0.12
CA VAL A 15 0.70 -2.70 1.53
C VAL A 15 -0.56 -2.69 2.39
N GLY A 16 -1.37 -1.64 2.26
CA GLY A 16 -2.64 -1.50 2.97
C GLY A 16 -3.66 -2.52 2.52
N GLY A 17 -4.45 -3.09 3.44
CA GLY A 17 -5.46 -4.10 3.10
C GLY A 17 -4.91 -5.48 2.70
N ILE A 18 -3.57 -5.61 2.51
CA ILE A 18 -2.94 -6.90 2.17
C ILE A 18 -2.01 -7.38 3.30
N LEU A 19 -1.03 -6.58 3.66
CA LEU A 19 -0.01 -6.91 4.68
C LEU A 19 -0.27 -6.23 6.00
N LEU A 20 -0.81 -5.02 5.93
CA LEU A 20 -1.20 -4.19 7.05
C LEU A 20 -2.64 -3.72 6.85
N SER A 21 -3.31 -3.31 7.94
CA SER A 21 -4.58 -2.59 7.85
C SER A 21 -4.44 -1.34 6.97
N ASN A 22 -5.56 -0.78 6.52
CA ASN A 22 -5.57 0.46 5.75
C ASN A 22 -5.12 1.70 6.56
N GLY A 23 -4.73 1.51 7.83
CA GLY A 23 -4.19 2.55 8.70
C GLY A 23 -5.16 3.72 8.86
N TRP A 24 -4.85 4.89 8.28
CA TRP A 24 -5.67 6.10 8.36
C TRP A 24 -6.85 6.07 7.38
N GLY A 25 -7.67 5.01 7.46
CA GLY A 25 -8.88 4.81 6.66
C GLY A 25 -10.13 5.43 7.28
N HIS A 26 -11.28 5.16 6.64
CA HIS A 26 -12.58 5.66 7.06
C HIS A 26 -12.95 5.26 8.50
N GLU A 27 -12.78 3.98 8.85
CA GLU A 27 -13.10 3.49 10.20
C GLU A 27 -12.18 4.08 11.26
N SER A 28 -10.91 4.26 10.96
CA SER A 28 -9.94 4.89 11.88
C SER A 28 -10.29 6.35 12.16
N ARG A 29 -10.80 7.09 11.14
CA ARG A 29 -11.26 8.47 11.32
C ARG A 29 -12.51 8.56 12.17
N LYS A 30 -13.46 7.59 12.06
CA LYS A 30 -14.60 7.51 12.95
C LYS A 30 -14.18 7.28 14.40
N LEU A 31 -13.29 6.31 14.62
CA LEU A 31 -12.74 6.03 15.96
C LEU A 31 -11.99 7.23 16.53
N ALA A 32 -11.27 7.98 15.69
CA ALA A 32 -10.62 9.22 16.11
C ALA A 32 -11.65 10.27 16.54
N ALA A 33 -12.71 10.46 15.75
CA ALA A 33 -13.76 11.42 16.07
C ALA A 33 -14.44 11.07 17.42
N GLU A 34 -14.74 9.81 17.65
CA GLU A 34 -15.27 9.34 18.93
C GLU A 34 -14.29 9.56 20.10
N LYS A 35 -13.03 9.16 19.92
CA LYS A 35 -12.02 9.25 20.98
C LYS A 35 -11.68 10.69 21.38
N PHE A 36 -11.62 11.58 20.39
CA PHE A 36 -11.14 12.96 20.58
C PHE A 36 -12.27 14.00 20.57
N GLY A 37 -13.53 13.57 20.58
CA GLY A 37 -14.70 14.45 20.60
C GLY A 37 -14.80 15.36 19.37
N LEU A 38 -14.47 14.85 18.17
CA LEU A 38 -14.49 15.61 16.92
C LEU A 38 -15.80 15.39 16.16
N ASP A 39 -16.19 16.37 15.37
CA ASP A 39 -17.24 16.17 14.37
C ASP A 39 -16.67 15.32 13.21
N TYR A 40 -17.16 14.09 13.10
CA TYR A 40 -16.73 13.16 12.05
C TYR A 40 -17.00 13.70 10.63
N GLN A 41 -18.13 14.38 10.42
CA GLN A 41 -18.49 14.89 9.09
C GLN A 41 -17.53 16.00 8.66
N GLU A 42 -17.16 16.89 9.58
CA GLU A 42 -16.16 17.92 9.33
C GLU A 42 -14.80 17.28 9.03
N VAL A 43 -14.34 16.38 9.88
CA VAL A 43 -13.04 15.68 9.71
C VAL A 43 -12.98 14.94 8.37
N ASP A 44 -14.05 14.21 8.01
CA ASP A 44 -14.07 13.44 6.75
C ASP A 44 -14.13 14.35 5.51
N ALA A 45 -14.86 15.46 5.58
CA ALA A 45 -14.89 16.44 4.50
C ALA A 45 -13.53 17.10 4.27
N LEU A 46 -12.87 17.54 5.34
CA LEU A 46 -11.53 18.15 5.26
C LEU A 46 -10.47 17.13 4.84
N HIS A 47 -10.57 15.89 5.33
CA HIS A 47 -9.72 14.80 4.86
C HIS A 47 -9.85 14.61 3.34
N ASN A 48 -11.07 14.45 2.84
CA ASN A 48 -11.31 14.24 1.41
C ASN A 48 -10.82 15.41 0.54
N PHE A 49 -10.81 16.62 1.09
CA PHE A 49 -10.29 17.81 0.41
C PHE A 49 -8.77 17.79 0.25
N ILE A 50 -8.01 17.37 1.29
CA ILE A 50 -6.55 17.60 1.29
C ILE A 50 -5.71 16.31 1.32
N PHE A 51 -6.27 15.15 1.62
CA PHE A 51 -5.49 13.93 1.82
C PHE A 51 -4.66 13.52 0.59
N ASN A 52 -5.19 13.77 -0.61
CA ASN A 52 -4.46 13.51 -1.84
C ASN A 52 -3.12 14.27 -1.91
N VAL A 53 -3.08 15.49 -1.37
CA VAL A 53 -1.90 16.35 -1.35
C VAL A 53 -0.86 15.81 -0.35
N TYR A 54 -1.33 15.32 0.80
CA TYR A 54 -0.49 14.63 1.78
C TYR A 54 0.02 13.29 1.24
N GLU A 55 -0.86 12.49 0.62
CA GLU A 55 -0.51 11.16 0.09
C GLU A 55 0.56 11.20 -1.01
N ILE A 56 0.64 12.30 -1.79
CA ILE A 56 1.74 12.50 -2.74
C ILE A 56 2.94 13.25 -2.12
N GLY A 57 2.92 13.46 -0.81
CA GLY A 57 4.02 14.09 -0.06
C GLY A 57 4.29 15.54 -0.42
N SER A 58 3.26 16.30 -0.87
CA SER A 58 3.38 17.73 -1.14
C SER A 58 3.21 18.59 0.11
N ILE A 59 2.63 18.03 1.16
CA ILE A 59 2.55 18.59 2.50
C ILE A 59 2.97 17.52 3.52
N SER A 60 3.42 17.98 4.68
CA SER A 60 3.75 17.14 5.84
C SER A 60 2.49 16.66 6.58
N LEU A 61 2.67 15.67 7.47
CA LEU A 61 1.61 15.24 8.39
C LEU A 61 1.12 16.40 9.27
N ASP A 62 2.02 17.28 9.71
CA ASP A 62 1.64 18.44 10.53
C ASP A 62 0.74 19.41 9.78
N GLU A 63 1.07 19.75 8.54
CA GLU A 63 0.24 20.61 7.70
C GLU A 63 -1.12 19.98 7.37
N TYR A 64 -1.13 18.65 7.15
CA TYR A 64 -2.37 17.90 7.01
C TYR A 64 -3.23 17.98 8.28
N LEU A 65 -2.63 17.75 9.45
CA LEU A 65 -3.32 17.81 10.73
C LEU A 65 -3.77 19.22 11.09
N ASP A 66 -3.02 20.27 10.74
CA ASP A 66 -3.44 21.67 10.90
C ASP A 66 -4.76 21.94 10.18
N THR A 67 -4.91 21.37 8.98
CA THR A 67 -6.12 21.56 8.19
C THR A 67 -7.30 20.72 8.70
N VAL A 68 -7.06 19.45 9.04
CA VAL A 68 -8.14 18.47 9.26
C VAL A 68 -8.56 18.39 10.72
N ILE A 69 -7.64 18.58 11.65
CA ILE A 69 -7.87 18.35 13.08
C ILE A 69 -7.70 19.64 13.91
N PHE A 70 -6.61 20.35 13.69
CA PHE A 70 -6.21 21.53 14.49
C PHE A 70 -6.60 22.85 13.81
N ASN A 71 -7.56 22.84 12.92
CA ASN A 71 -8.22 24.02 12.36
C ASN A 71 -8.97 24.85 13.43
N HIS A 72 -9.23 24.27 14.60
CA HIS A 72 -9.76 24.89 15.79
C HIS A 72 -8.95 24.48 17.02
N PRO A 73 -8.98 25.25 18.13
CA PRO A 73 -8.41 24.84 19.41
C PRO A 73 -8.98 23.49 19.87
N ARG A 74 -8.12 22.61 20.40
CA ARG A 74 -8.47 21.28 20.89
C ARG A 74 -8.01 21.09 22.34
N ASP A 75 -8.69 20.23 23.09
CA ASP A 75 -8.38 19.87 24.46
C ASP A 75 -7.33 18.75 24.57
N PHE A 76 -6.76 18.35 23.46
CA PHE A 76 -5.73 17.30 23.35
C PHE A 76 -4.53 17.81 22.53
N VAL A 77 -3.36 17.22 22.76
CA VAL A 77 -2.13 17.60 22.05
C VAL A 77 -1.95 16.82 20.76
N ARG A 78 -1.20 17.40 19.84
CA ARG A 78 -0.95 16.85 18.51
C ARG A 78 -0.27 15.48 18.56
N GLU A 79 0.64 15.30 19.48
CA GLU A 79 1.39 14.06 19.66
C GLU A 79 0.48 12.88 20.00
N ASP A 80 -0.52 13.09 20.87
CA ASP A 80 -1.51 12.06 21.22
C ASP A 80 -2.34 11.66 19.99
N PHE A 81 -2.69 12.62 19.15
CA PHE A 81 -3.41 12.35 17.91
C PHE A 81 -2.54 11.60 16.89
N LYS A 82 -1.28 12.00 16.72
CA LYS A 82 -0.31 11.27 15.87
C LYS A 82 -0.10 9.85 16.36
N GLU A 83 0.07 9.64 17.65
CA GLU A 83 0.22 8.30 18.24
C GLU A 83 -1.00 7.43 17.95
N PHE A 84 -2.21 7.98 18.11
CA PHE A 84 -3.43 7.29 17.75
C PHE A 84 -3.45 6.93 16.25
N MET A 85 -3.13 7.89 15.38
CA MET A 85 -3.12 7.72 13.92
C MET A 85 -2.12 6.63 13.49
N TYR A 86 -0.91 6.63 14.06
CA TYR A 86 0.08 5.59 13.85
C TYR A 86 -0.41 4.23 14.37
N GLY A 87 -1.04 4.21 15.54
CA GLY A 87 -1.61 3.01 16.17
C GLY A 87 -2.72 2.33 15.36
N CYS A 88 -3.37 3.05 14.45
CA CYS A 88 -4.34 2.48 13.51
C CYS A 88 -3.71 1.53 12.48
N SER A 89 -2.39 1.60 12.32
CA SER A 89 -1.65 0.65 11.47
C SER A 89 -1.37 -0.63 12.27
N VAL A 90 -2.02 -1.72 11.89
CA VAL A 90 -1.82 -3.05 12.47
C VAL A 90 -1.42 -4.05 11.39
N GLU A 91 -0.65 -5.06 11.75
CA GLU A 91 -0.30 -6.11 10.80
C GLU A 91 -1.49 -7.05 10.55
N LEU A 92 -1.56 -7.57 9.33
CA LEU A 92 -2.35 -8.71 8.95
C LEU A 92 -1.41 -9.93 9.01
N PRO A 93 -1.33 -10.64 10.17
CA PRO A 93 -0.19 -11.47 10.49
C PRO A 93 -0.03 -12.66 9.55
N ASP A 94 -1.12 -13.22 9.06
CA ASP A 94 -1.09 -14.37 8.17
C ASP A 94 -0.33 -14.04 6.89
N MET A 95 -0.69 -12.93 6.23
CA MET A 95 -0.07 -12.53 4.97
C MET A 95 1.35 -12.00 5.17
N LEU A 96 1.56 -11.10 6.15
CA LEU A 96 2.87 -10.49 6.37
C LEU A 96 3.92 -11.52 6.78
N LYS A 97 3.59 -12.41 7.74
CA LYS A 97 4.50 -13.46 8.21
C LYS A 97 4.80 -14.47 7.11
N TRP A 98 3.76 -14.90 6.41
CA TRP A 98 3.90 -15.88 5.33
C TRP A 98 4.76 -15.32 4.18
N LEU A 99 4.50 -14.08 3.73
CA LEU A 99 5.25 -13.47 2.64
C LEU A 99 6.75 -13.31 2.96
N LYS A 100 7.10 -12.97 4.22
CA LYS A 100 8.50 -12.90 4.67
C LYS A 100 9.23 -14.22 4.53
N GLU A 101 8.58 -15.33 4.86
CA GLU A 101 9.18 -16.66 4.72
C GLU A 101 9.19 -17.11 3.26
N TRP A 102 8.10 -16.95 2.55
CA TRP A 102 7.95 -17.32 1.15
C TRP A 102 8.94 -16.60 0.22
N LYS A 103 9.24 -15.33 0.51
CA LYS A 103 10.21 -14.53 -0.25
C LYS A 103 11.61 -15.17 -0.29
N LYS A 104 12.00 -15.92 0.72
CA LYS A 104 13.37 -16.46 0.83
C LYS A 104 13.75 -17.42 -0.32
N ASP A 105 12.76 -18.07 -0.90
CA ASP A 105 12.93 -19.08 -1.96
C ASP A 105 11.95 -18.95 -3.13
N CYS A 106 11.22 -17.83 -3.22
CA CYS A 106 10.20 -17.64 -4.26
C CYS A 106 10.77 -17.38 -5.66
N GLY A 107 12.03 -16.93 -5.76
CA GLY A 107 12.66 -16.60 -7.04
C GLY A 107 12.21 -15.30 -7.69
N PHE A 108 11.28 -14.56 -7.06
CA PHE A 108 10.78 -13.27 -7.55
C PHE A 108 11.41 -12.11 -6.79
N ARG A 109 11.56 -10.97 -7.49
CA ARG A 109 11.73 -9.68 -6.81
C ARG A 109 10.36 -9.15 -6.40
N ILE A 110 10.22 -8.72 -5.16
CA ILE A 110 8.96 -8.22 -4.59
C ILE A 110 9.10 -6.72 -4.33
N ILE A 111 8.28 -5.91 -4.96
CA ILE A 111 8.32 -4.45 -4.90
C ILE A 111 6.95 -3.94 -4.45
N SER A 112 6.92 -3.00 -3.49
CA SER A 112 5.65 -2.37 -3.12
C SER A 112 5.27 -1.25 -4.09
N ILE A 113 3.96 -1.10 -4.37
CA ILE A 113 3.36 0.09 -4.99
C ILE A 113 2.26 0.57 -4.05
N ASN A 114 2.57 1.55 -3.21
CA ASN A 114 1.74 1.97 -2.09
C ASN A 114 1.34 3.45 -2.18
N ASN A 115 0.07 3.74 -1.91
CA ASN A 115 -0.39 5.10 -1.68
C ASN A 115 -0.35 5.37 -0.17
N GLU A 116 0.55 6.23 0.29
CA GLU A 116 0.66 6.58 1.70
C GLU A 116 1.40 7.90 1.89
N GLY A 117 0.99 8.68 2.89
CA GLY A 117 1.70 9.87 3.31
C GLY A 117 3.07 9.56 3.93
N LYS A 118 4.00 10.52 3.84
CA LYS A 118 5.43 10.30 4.14
C LYS A 118 5.66 9.71 5.54
N GLU A 119 5.14 10.35 6.58
CA GLU A 119 5.41 9.97 7.96
C GLU A 119 4.76 8.64 8.34
N LEU A 120 3.55 8.38 7.82
CA LEU A 120 2.88 7.07 7.98
C LEU A 120 3.63 5.97 7.23
N ASN A 121 4.09 6.25 6.01
CA ASN A 121 4.88 5.30 5.23
C ASN A 121 6.17 4.91 5.97
N ASP A 122 6.93 5.88 6.46
CA ASP A 122 8.17 5.65 7.19
C ASP A 122 7.94 4.86 8.47
N TYR A 123 6.92 5.25 9.25
CA TYR A 123 6.53 4.51 10.44
C TYR A 123 6.20 3.06 10.13
N ARG A 124 5.38 2.79 9.09
CA ARG A 124 4.95 1.44 8.71
C ARG A 124 6.13 0.59 8.24
N VAL A 125 7.01 1.14 7.40
CA VAL A 125 8.21 0.44 6.91
C VAL A 125 9.11 0.03 8.07
N GLN A 126 9.34 0.90 9.05
CA GLN A 126 10.19 0.64 10.21
C GLN A 126 9.51 -0.30 11.21
N LYS A 127 8.31 0.03 11.65
CA LYS A 127 7.56 -0.71 12.69
C LYS A 127 7.35 -2.16 12.33
N PHE A 128 6.93 -2.43 11.10
CA PHE A 128 6.60 -3.79 10.63
C PHE A 128 7.75 -4.46 9.87
N LYS A 129 8.92 -3.80 9.82
CA LYS A 129 10.13 -4.31 9.14
C LYS A 129 9.84 -4.75 7.70
N LEU A 130 9.12 -3.91 6.95
CA LEU A 130 8.66 -4.25 5.60
C LEU A 130 9.81 -4.50 4.62
N HIS A 131 11.02 -3.97 4.89
CA HIS A 131 12.24 -4.27 4.14
C HIS A 131 12.59 -5.78 4.12
N GLN A 132 12.02 -6.59 5.01
CA GLN A 132 12.17 -8.04 4.99
C GLN A 132 11.25 -8.72 3.97
N SER A 133 10.17 -8.04 3.56
CA SER A 133 9.20 -8.54 2.58
C SER A 133 9.42 -7.95 1.19
N PHE A 134 10.02 -6.76 1.08
CA PHE A 134 10.18 -6.04 -0.18
C PHE A 134 11.64 -5.78 -0.53
N ASP A 135 11.97 -5.83 -1.82
CA ASP A 135 13.27 -5.48 -2.37
C ASP A 135 13.37 -3.98 -2.72
N ALA A 136 12.21 -3.34 -2.96
CA ALA A 136 12.12 -1.91 -3.20
C ALA A 136 10.71 -1.40 -2.84
N PHE A 137 10.61 -0.09 -2.62
CA PHE A 137 9.38 0.61 -2.29
C PHE A 137 9.10 1.71 -3.31
N ILE A 138 7.88 1.71 -3.86
CA ILE A 138 7.36 2.77 -4.72
C ILE A 138 6.17 3.36 -3.97
N SER A 139 6.46 4.36 -3.12
CA SER A 139 5.46 5.03 -2.28
C SER A 139 5.07 6.36 -2.91
N SER A 140 3.77 6.63 -3.00
CA SER A 140 3.23 7.84 -3.64
C SER A 140 3.85 9.14 -3.10
N CYS A 141 4.09 9.21 -1.80
CA CYS A 141 4.73 10.37 -1.16
C CYS A 141 6.16 10.64 -1.65
N GLU A 142 6.89 9.62 -2.08
CA GLU A 142 8.26 9.75 -2.60
C GLU A 142 8.26 10.09 -4.10
N VAL A 143 7.43 9.38 -4.86
CA VAL A 143 7.43 9.51 -6.34
C VAL A 143 6.47 10.59 -6.85
N LYS A 144 5.71 11.25 -5.96
CA LYS A 144 4.77 12.35 -6.26
C LYS A 144 3.64 11.98 -7.23
N ILE A 145 3.38 10.69 -7.37
CA ILE A 145 2.33 10.11 -8.21
C ILE A 145 1.63 9.03 -7.38
N ARG A 146 0.31 8.94 -7.46
CA ARG A 146 -0.48 7.95 -6.71
C ARG A 146 -1.35 7.09 -7.64
N LYS A 147 -1.64 5.87 -7.21
CA LYS A 147 -2.67 5.03 -7.84
C LYS A 147 -4.02 5.76 -7.80
N PRO A 148 -4.86 5.70 -8.84
CA PRO A 148 -4.78 4.86 -10.03
C PRO A 148 -4.06 5.50 -11.23
N ASP A 149 -3.28 6.59 -11.06
CA ASP A 149 -2.55 7.20 -12.16
C ASP A 149 -1.63 6.16 -12.83
N PRO A 150 -1.73 5.95 -14.15
CA PRO A 150 -0.88 5.00 -14.86
C PRO A 150 0.61 5.34 -14.78
N GLY A 151 0.96 6.58 -14.43
CA GLY A 151 2.34 7.03 -14.25
C GLY A 151 3.08 6.25 -13.17
N ILE A 152 2.42 5.92 -12.04
CA ILE A 152 3.08 5.16 -10.96
C ILE A 152 3.43 3.72 -11.40
N PHE A 153 2.55 3.06 -12.16
CA PHE A 153 2.81 1.72 -12.69
C PHE A 153 3.90 1.73 -13.77
N LYS A 154 3.90 2.74 -14.66
CA LYS A 154 4.98 2.93 -15.65
C LYS A 154 6.32 3.17 -14.97
N LEU A 155 6.34 3.99 -13.92
CA LEU A 155 7.52 4.20 -13.10
C LEU A 155 7.99 2.89 -12.46
N ALA A 156 7.07 2.11 -11.90
CA ALA A 156 7.36 0.81 -11.29
C ALA A 156 8.00 -0.17 -12.29
N LEU A 157 7.45 -0.27 -13.50
CA LEU A 157 8.02 -1.07 -14.58
C LEU A 157 9.43 -0.59 -14.96
N GLY A 158 9.64 0.73 -15.03
CA GLY A 158 10.95 1.32 -15.32
C GLY A 158 11.99 1.04 -14.24
N ILE A 159 11.63 1.16 -12.95
CA ILE A 159 12.51 0.83 -11.82
C ILE A 159 12.82 -0.68 -11.78
N ALA A 160 11.81 -1.51 -12.02
CA ALA A 160 11.97 -2.96 -12.07
C ALA A 160 12.79 -3.44 -13.28
N GLN A 161 12.94 -2.61 -14.31
CA GLN A 161 13.53 -2.96 -15.63
C GLN A 161 12.83 -4.19 -16.23
N ALA A 162 11.47 -4.19 -16.21
CA ALA A 162 10.67 -5.31 -16.65
C ALA A 162 9.52 -4.84 -17.55
N SER A 163 9.12 -5.70 -18.51
CA SER A 163 7.92 -5.50 -19.30
C SER A 163 6.67 -5.85 -18.49
N PRO A 164 5.48 -5.34 -18.85
CA PRO A 164 4.24 -5.69 -18.16
C PRO A 164 3.99 -7.19 -18.08
N SER A 165 4.33 -7.96 -19.13
CA SER A 165 4.17 -9.41 -19.20
C SER A 165 5.07 -10.19 -18.23
N GLN A 166 6.09 -9.56 -17.68
CA GLN A 166 7.02 -10.14 -16.70
C GLN A 166 6.62 -9.81 -15.25
N CYS A 167 5.51 -9.11 -15.08
CA CYS A 167 5.09 -8.58 -13.79
C CYS A 167 3.70 -9.08 -13.41
N VAL A 168 3.50 -9.25 -12.10
CA VAL A 168 2.19 -9.50 -11.50
C VAL A 168 1.94 -8.44 -10.42
N TYR A 169 0.70 -8.01 -10.28
CA TYR A 169 0.31 -7.01 -9.29
C TYR A 169 -0.86 -7.49 -8.41
N PHE A 170 -0.79 -7.18 -7.12
CA PHE A 170 -1.81 -7.49 -6.13
C PHE A 170 -2.25 -6.22 -5.38
N ASP A 171 -3.57 -6.02 -5.28
CA ASP A 171 -4.16 -4.86 -4.56
C ASP A 171 -5.53 -5.26 -3.99
N ASP A 172 -5.91 -4.70 -2.83
CA ASP A 172 -7.22 -4.91 -2.21
C ASP A 172 -8.32 -4.06 -2.85
N ARG A 173 -7.95 -3.12 -3.75
CA ARG A 173 -8.87 -2.23 -4.45
C ARG A 173 -8.96 -2.58 -5.92
N ILE A 174 -10.11 -3.10 -6.33
CA ILE A 174 -10.36 -3.50 -7.73
C ILE A 174 -10.07 -2.38 -8.74
N MET A 175 -10.27 -1.12 -8.36
CA MET A 175 -9.97 0.04 -9.23
C MET A 175 -8.47 0.09 -9.58
N PHE A 176 -7.58 -0.22 -8.63
CA PHE A 176 -6.14 -0.20 -8.86
C PHE A 176 -5.67 -1.44 -9.63
N VAL A 177 -6.31 -2.59 -9.38
CA VAL A 177 -6.13 -3.80 -10.19
C VAL A 177 -6.44 -3.52 -11.65
N ASN A 178 -7.60 -2.92 -11.94
CA ASN A 178 -8.03 -2.57 -13.30
C ASN A 178 -7.06 -1.56 -13.97
N ALA A 179 -6.55 -0.58 -13.21
CA ALA A 179 -5.59 0.38 -13.72
C ALA A 179 -4.27 -0.29 -14.17
N ALA A 180 -3.78 -1.25 -13.41
CA ALA A 180 -2.59 -2.04 -13.76
C ALA A 180 -2.85 -2.98 -14.96
N GLN A 181 -4.02 -3.63 -15.00
CA GLN A 181 -4.44 -4.49 -16.12
C GLN A 181 -4.50 -3.72 -17.44
N ASN A 182 -4.97 -2.48 -17.45
CA ASN A 182 -5.01 -1.61 -18.63
C ASN A 182 -3.61 -1.31 -19.21
N LEU A 183 -2.55 -1.55 -18.44
CA LEU A 183 -1.15 -1.45 -18.88
C LEU A 183 -0.55 -2.81 -19.28
N GLY A 184 -1.35 -3.87 -19.27
CA GLY A 184 -0.91 -5.22 -19.60
C GLY A 184 -0.22 -5.98 -18.46
N ILE A 185 -0.28 -5.47 -17.23
CA ILE A 185 0.23 -6.18 -16.05
C ILE A 185 -0.81 -7.21 -15.61
N ARG A 186 -0.41 -8.49 -15.46
CA ARG A 186 -1.26 -9.53 -14.88
C ARG A 186 -1.57 -9.14 -13.44
N SER A 187 -2.83 -8.87 -13.10
CA SER A 187 -3.18 -8.27 -11.81
C SER A 187 -4.31 -9.02 -11.14
N PHE A 188 -4.24 -9.16 -9.82
CA PHE A 188 -5.17 -9.91 -9.01
C PHE A 188 -5.73 -9.05 -7.86
N HIS A 189 -7.04 -9.16 -7.66
CA HIS A 189 -7.71 -8.55 -6.53
C HIS A 189 -7.47 -9.39 -5.28
N HIS A 190 -6.80 -8.81 -4.29
CA HIS A 190 -6.66 -9.44 -2.97
C HIS A 190 -7.99 -9.42 -2.24
N THR A 191 -8.53 -10.56 -1.91
CA THR A 191 -9.79 -10.70 -1.16
C THR A 191 -9.59 -11.31 0.22
N ASN A 192 -8.59 -12.19 0.34
CA ASN A 192 -8.18 -12.84 1.58
C ASN A 192 -6.81 -13.52 1.42
N PHE A 193 -6.24 -13.92 2.53
CA PHE A 193 -4.92 -14.56 2.59
C PHE A 193 -4.85 -15.84 1.74
N GLU A 194 -5.79 -16.78 1.93
CA GLU A 194 -5.72 -18.10 1.28
C GLU A 194 -5.79 -18.01 -0.24
N ALA A 195 -6.67 -17.14 -0.78
CA ALA A 195 -6.79 -16.94 -2.21
C ALA A 195 -5.49 -16.38 -2.82
N THR A 196 -4.90 -15.37 -2.16
CA THR A 196 -3.65 -14.75 -2.65
C THR A 196 -2.48 -15.70 -2.52
N LYS A 197 -2.38 -16.44 -1.42
CA LYS A 197 -1.37 -17.47 -1.21
C LYS A 197 -1.41 -18.53 -2.30
N GLN A 198 -2.61 -19.07 -2.63
CA GLN A 198 -2.75 -20.07 -3.68
C GLN A 198 -2.25 -19.53 -5.03
N ILE A 199 -2.64 -18.30 -5.40
CA ILE A 199 -2.16 -17.68 -6.64
C ILE A 199 -0.62 -17.58 -6.66
N LEU A 200 -0.01 -17.16 -5.55
CA LEU A 200 1.44 -17.02 -5.45
C LEU A 200 2.18 -18.36 -5.55
N GLU A 201 1.63 -19.42 -4.96
CA GLU A 201 2.20 -20.76 -5.08
C GLU A 201 2.08 -21.29 -6.52
N ASP A 202 0.95 -21.04 -7.18
CA ASP A 202 0.75 -21.42 -8.59
C ASP A 202 1.75 -20.67 -9.49
N LEU A 203 1.94 -19.36 -9.28
CA LEU A 203 2.94 -18.55 -10.01
C LEU A 203 4.36 -19.05 -9.78
N LYS A 204 4.69 -19.47 -8.57
CA LYS A 204 5.99 -20.07 -8.25
C LYS A 204 6.17 -21.37 -9.03
N GLN A 205 5.17 -22.23 -9.05
CA GLN A 205 5.20 -23.48 -9.83
C GLN A 205 5.31 -23.22 -11.34
N GLU A 206 4.53 -22.26 -11.88
CA GLU A 206 4.62 -21.84 -13.30
C GLU A 206 6.06 -21.42 -13.67
N ASN A 207 6.80 -20.81 -12.74
CA ASN A 207 8.13 -20.26 -12.98
C ASN A 207 9.26 -21.27 -12.77
N PHE A 208 9.05 -22.31 -11.92
CA PHE A 208 10.08 -23.31 -11.56
C PHE A 208 9.87 -24.69 -12.24
N ASN A 209 8.71 -24.98 -12.86
CA ASN A 209 8.49 -26.21 -13.61
C ASN A 209 9.15 -26.11 -15.01
N LEU A 210 10.48 -25.94 -14.99
CA LEU A 210 11.39 -25.89 -16.12
C LEU A 210 12.31 -27.09 -16.13
#